data_9fe90f6a03d113a7e31932a7b3081dd2
#
_entry.id   9fe90f6a03d113a7e31932a7b3081dd2
#
_cell.length_a   1.000
_cell.length_b   1.000
_cell.length_c   1.000
_cell.angle_alpha   90.00
_cell.angle_beta   90.00
_cell.angle_gamma   90.00
#
_symmetry.space_group_name_H-M   'P 1'
#
loop_
_entity.id
_entity.type
_entity.pdbx_description
1 polymer ?
#
loop_
_entity_poly.entity_id
_entity_poly.type
_entity_poly.pdbx_seq_one_letter_code
_entity_poly.pdbx_strand_id
1 'polypeptide(L)'
;MFPHRKDVAFIKAKHGKGAAQNGRHSGSCAQAPASRWKQVLLTLLIFIALLALIGGALWQNICYNRTHYTAEFYQVHSRKLTQSCRVVFLTDLHLREYGQDNCDLVQDIHSLAPDLILLGGDLVTYGEGSNYDNMLSLCSQLNEIAPVCGVLGNHEDELYFLDGDQALVEKFTAAGVTILRNQEARYTVRDNVISILGVEGSPEDFYNYGASTFMDSVEPQTDYDLRICLAHVPTYFPEHLENYSFELGLAGHTHGGIVRLPKIGPLYSAEEGFLPDYAGGSYGLANNATLIVSRGLGDSSWVPRINNVPELSVIDID
;
A
#
# COMPACT_ATOMS: atom_id res chain seq x y z
N MET A 1 59.85 6.75 -26.89
CA MET A 1 60.83 7.59 -27.53
C MET A 1 61.12 8.74 -26.57
N PHE A 2 62.15 8.61 -25.74
CA PHE A 2 62.84 9.70 -25.03
C PHE A 2 63.71 10.42 -26.06
N PRO A 3 64.15 11.68 -25.88
CA PRO A 3 65.08 12.07 -24.82
C PRO A 3 65.01 13.57 -24.36
N HIS A 4 65.68 13.87 -23.30
CA HIS A 4 66.91 14.61 -22.85
C HIS A 4 66.63 15.93 -22.16
N ARG A 5 67.01 16.06 -20.91
CA ARG A 5 68.19 16.41 -20.11
C ARG A 5 68.76 17.83 -20.37
N LYS A 6 69.12 18.45 -19.20
CA LYS A 6 70.10 19.49 -18.83
C LYS A 6 69.57 20.93 -18.73
N ASP A 7 69.92 21.79 -17.80
CA ASP A 7 71.22 21.99 -17.14
C ASP A 7 71.07 22.72 -15.78
N VAL A 8 72.07 22.46 -14.95
CA VAL A 8 72.36 23.02 -13.63
C VAL A 8 73.08 24.36 -13.76
N ALA A 9 72.80 25.36 -12.91
CA ALA A 9 73.70 26.49 -12.69
C ALA A 9 73.83 26.83 -11.22
N PHE A 10 74.99 26.60 -10.66
CA PHE A 10 75.50 27.08 -9.37
C PHE A 10 75.86 28.53 -9.46
N ILE A 11 75.47 29.38 -8.49
CA ILE A 11 76.22 30.64 -8.22
C ILE A 11 76.33 30.86 -6.70
N LYS A 12 77.54 31.25 -6.34
CA LYS A 12 78.20 31.35 -5.07
C LYS A 12 77.64 32.36 -4.08
N ALA A 13 77.92 32.03 -2.81
CA ALA A 13 77.82 32.88 -1.63
C ALA A 13 78.64 34.18 -1.68
N LYS A 14 78.13 35.23 -1.07
CA LYS A 14 78.94 36.36 -0.56
C LYS A 14 78.57 36.71 0.86
N HIS A 15 79.54 36.65 1.75
CA HIS A 15 79.47 37.10 3.14
C HIS A 15 79.27 38.60 3.23
N GLY A 16 78.41 39.03 4.14
CA GLY A 16 78.32 40.40 4.62
C GLY A 16 77.92 40.42 6.12
N LYS A 17 78.87 40.88 6.93
CA LYS A 17 78.69 41.08 8.38
C LYS A 17 77.90 42.36 8.60
N GLY A 18 77.05 42.37 9.62
CA GLY A 18 76.60 43.65 10.17
C GLY A 18 75.38 43.59 11.09
N ALA A 19 75.58 43.88 12.36
CA ALA A 19 74.77 44.53 13.34
C ALA A 19 73.55 43.77 13.98
N ALA A 20 73.76 43.49 15.25
CA ALA A 20 72.70 43.10 16.19
C ALA A 20 71.75 44.29 16.46
N GLN A 21 70.43 44.04 16.26
CA GLN A 21 69.36 44.82 16.83
C GLN A 21 68.46 43.93 17.66
N ASN A 22 68.47 44.22 18.97
CA ASN A 22 67.53 43.64 19.94
C ASN A 22 66.10 44.03 19.57
N GLY A 23 65.38 43.15 18.89
CA GLY A 23 63.94 43.21 18.74
C GLY A 23 63.31 42.26 19.74
N ARG A 24 62.60 42.77 20.72
CA ARG A 24 61.70 42.00 21.56
C ARG A 24 60.62 41.40 20.67
N HIS A 25 60.76 40.12 20.31
CA HIS A 25 59.64 39.35 19.82
C HIS A 25 58.67 39.05 20.96
N SER A 26 57.58 39.79 21.01
CA SER A 26 56.37 39.37 21.70
C SER A 26 55.90 38.10 20.99
N GLY A 27 56.21 36.96 21.60
CA GLY A 27 55.71 35.68 21.19
C GLY A 27 54.19 35.72 21.26
N SER A 28 53.50 35.84 20.14
CA SER A 28 52.11 35.49 20.06
C SER A 28 52.04 33.98 20.34
N CYS A 29 51.57 33.63 21.51
CA CYS A 29 51.25 32.28 21.86
C CYS A 29 50.17 31.82 20.87
N ALA A 30 50.56 31.08 19.88
CA ALA A 30 49.63 30.44 18.98
C ALA A 30 48.76 29.53 19.80
N GLN A 31 47.51 29.94 20.04
CA GLN A 31 46.53 29.12 20.71
C GLN A 31 46.39 27.81 19.95
N ALA A 32 46.75 26.76 20.65
CA ALA A 32 46.82 25.39 20.14
C ALA A 32 45.51 24.88 19.57
N PRO A 33 45.51 23.80 18.78
CA PRO A 33 44.40 23.23 18.03
C PRO A 33 43.24 22.64 18.84
N ALA A 34 43.14 22.94 20.12
CA ALA A 34 42.08 22.48 21.02
C ALA A 34 40.68 22.92 20.58
N SER A 35 40.55 23.93 19.71
CA SER A 35 39.25 24.39 19.21
C SER A 35 38.68 23.48 18.12
N ARG A 36 39.50 22.86 17.27
CA ARG A 36 39.08 22.00 16.15
C ARG A 36 38.47 20.69 16.65
N TRP A 37 39.07 20.03 17.62
CA TRP A 37 38.54 18.81 18.22
C TRP A 37 37.19 19.02 18.90
N LYS A 38 37.00 20.12 19.58
CA LYS A 38 35.70 20.49 20.21
C LYS A 38 34.63 20.72 19.12
N GLN A 39 34.98 21.37 18.02
CA GLN A 39 34.06 21.57 16.89
C GLN A 39 33.69 20.24 16.23
N VAL A 40 34.66 19.36 15.97
CA VAL A 40 34.42 18.02 15.40
C VAL A 40 33.52 17.21 16.33
N LEU A 41 33.81 17.21 17.63
CA LEU A 41 32.99 16.50 18.62
C LEU A 41 31.56 17.06 18.66
N LEU A 42 31.38 18.37 18.65
CA LEU A 42 30.07 19.00 18.62
C LEU A 42 29.31 18.66 17.33
N THR A 43 29.96 18.72 16.18
CA THR A 43 29.36 18.32 14.89
C THR A 43 28.91 16.85 14.92
N LEU A 44 29.74 15.95 15.45
CA LEU A 44 29.41 14.54 15.60
C LEU A 44 28.20 14.32 16.52
N LEU A 45 28.17 15.03 17.66
CA LEU A 45 27.05 14.95 18.60
C LEU A 45 25.74 15.48 17.97
N ILE A 46 25.80 16.57 17.22
CA ILE A 46 24.65 17.09 16.48
C ILE A 46 24.18 16.07 15.44
N PHE A 47 25.10 15.47 14.70
CA PHE A 47 24.77 14.45 13.70
C PHE A 47 24.11 13.22 14.35
N ILE A 48 24.66 12.73 15.46
CA ILE A 48 24.06 11.61 16.22
C ILE A 48 22.67 11.99 16.74
N ALA A 49 22.52 13.20 17.26
CA ALA A 49 21.21 13.69 17.74
C ALA A 49 20.18 13.77 16.60
N LEU A 50 20.59 14.23 15.43
CA LEU A 50 19.72 14.25 14.24
C LEU A 50 19.33 12.85 13.79
N LEU A 51 20.26 11.90 13.75
CA LEU A 51 19.96 10.50 13.44
C LEU A 51 19.00 9.88 14.46
N ALA A 52 19.18 10.18 15.75
CA ALA A 52 18.29 9.70 16.80
C ALA A 52 16.87 10.29 16.67
N LEU A 53 16.76 11.57 16.30
CA LEU A 53 15.47 12.22 16.05
C LEU A 53 14.76 11.61 14.81
N ILE A 54 15.50 11.41 13.72
CA ILE A 54 14.95 10.76 12.52
C ILE A 54 14.51 9.34 12.82
N GLY A 55 15.36 8.56 13.50
CA GLY A 55 15.02 7.19 13.93
C GLY A 55 13.80 7.13 14.84
N GLY A 56 13.70 8.06 15.79
CA GLY A 56 12.54 8.20 16.66
C GLY A 56 11.24 8.54 15.90
N ALA A 57 11.33 9.47 14.97
CA ALA A 57 10.19 9.84 14.14
C ALA A 57 9.72 8.68 13.23
N LEU A 58 10.66 7.96 12.63
CA LEU A 58 10.35 6.75 11.83
C LEU A 58 9.71 5.67 12.69
N TRP A 59 10.27 5.40 13.87
CA TRP A 59 9.71 4.43 14.81
C TRP A 59 8.28 4.80 15.22
N GLN A 60 8.04 6.06 15.57
CA GLN A 60 6.70 6.56 15.93
C GLN A 60 5.72 6.38 14.75
N ASN A 61 6.14 6.68 13.52
CA ASN A 61 5.33 6.51 12.31
C ASN A 61 4.98 5.04 12.09
N ILE A 62 5.95 4.13 12.24
CA ILE A 62 5.73 2.67 12.11
C ILE A 62 4.75 2.19 13.18
N CYS A 63 4.94 2.60 14.44
CA CYS A 63 4.03 2.22 15.52
C CYS A 63 2.61 2.73 15.28
N TYR A 64 2.47 3.95 14.78
CA TYR A 64 1.19 4.53 14.43
C TYR A 64 0.48 3.72 13.34
N ASN A 65 1.16 3.43 12.24
CA ASN A 65 0.59 2.68 11.11
C ASN A 65 0.22 1.23 11.48
N ARG A 66 0.82 0.68 12.54
CA ARG A 66 0.48 -0.67 13.03
C ARG A 66 -0.79 -0.72 13.87
N THR A 67 -1.24 0.40 14.41
CA THR A 67 -2.35 0.43 15.36
C THR A 67 -3.53 1.28 14.90
N HIS A 68 -3.35 2.04 13.81
CA HIS A 68 -4.36 2.96 13.29
C HIS A 68 -4.58 2.72 11.80
N TYR A 69 -5.77 3.02 11.35
CA TYR A 69 -6.15 3.16 9.94
C TYR A 69 -6.90 4.47 9.75
N THR A 70 -7.16 4.82 8.52
CA THR A 70 -7.98 5.98 8.16
C THR A 70 -9.13 5.53 7.25
N ALA A 71 -10.30 6.10 7.44
CA ALA A 71 -11.37 5.97 6.47
C ALA A 71 -11.12 6.97 5.33
N GLU A 72 -10.93 6.47 4.12
CA GLU A 72 -10.81 7.28 2.91
C GLU A 72 -12.11 7.26 2.14
N PHE A 73 -12.63 8.45 1.85
CA PHE A 73 -13.91 8.62 1.19
C PHE A 73 -13.72 8.91 -0.30
N TYR A 74 -14.37 8.08 -1.11
CA TYR A 74 -14.40 8.20 -2.56
C TYR A 74 -15.82 8.51 -3.03
N GLN A 75 -15.94 9.37 -4.03
CA GLN A 75 -17.22 9.70 -4.66
C GLN A 75 -17.21 9.15 -6.08
N VAL A 76 -18.23 8.34 -6.42
CA VAL A 76 -18.41 7.77 -7.75
C VAL A 76 -19.80 8.14 -8.26
N HIS A 77 -19.88 8.63 -9.49
CA HIS A 77 -21.15 9.03 -10.09
C HIS A 77 -21.61 7.97 -11.09
N SER A 78 -22.84 7.49 -10.89
CA SER A 78 -23.52 6.60 -11.83
C SER A 78 -24.79 7.26 -12.37
N ARG A 79 -24.95 7.27 -13.68
CA ARG A 79 -26.12 7.88 -14.34
C ARG A 79 -27.39 7.02 -14.25
N LYS A 80 -27.27 5.79 -13.80
CA LYS A 80 -28.37 4.81 -13.78
C LYS A 80 -28.99 4.69 -12.37
N LEU A 81 -28.25 5.03 -11.31
CA LEU A 81 -28.77 4.94 -9.94
C LEU A 81 -29.92 5.91 -9.72
N THR A 82 -30.95 5.42 -9.07
CA THR A 82 -32.13 6.22 -8.63
C THR A 82 -31.96 6.79 -7.23
N GLN A 83 -31.18 6.12 -6.39
CA GLN A 83 -30.84 6.50 -5.03
C GLN A 83 -29.36 6.19 -4.78
N SER A 84 -28.70 7.07 -4.02
CA SER A 84 -27.30 6.87 -3.64
C SER A 84 -27.14 5.61 -2.76
N CYS A 85 -25.99 4.96 -2.87
CA CYS A 85 -25.62 3.84 -2.00
C CYS A 85 -24.21 4.01 -1.47
N ARG A 86 -23.93 3.45 -0.30
CA ARG A 86 -22.60 3.42 0.32
C ARG A 86 -22.06 2.01 0.34
N VAL A 87 -20.88 1.86 -0.22
CA VAL A 87 -20.09 0.63 -0.18
C VAL A 87 -18.89 0.84 0.73
N VAL A 88 -18.66 -0.10 1.65
CA VAL A 88 -17.40 -0.17 2.41
C VAL A 88 -16.57 -1.30 1.86
N PHE A 89 -15.31 -1.02 1.54
CA PHE A 89 -14.39 -1.96 0.95
C PHE A 89 -13.18 -2.20 1.85
N LEU A 90 -12.97 -3.49 2.20
CA LEU A 90 -11.87 -3.98 3.02
C LEU A 90 -11.01 -4.94 2.19
N THR A 91 -9.71 -4.83 2.32
CA THR A 91 -8.76 -5.73 1.66
C THR A 91 -7.45 -5.78 2.45
N ASP A 92 -6.65 -6.80 2.21
CA ASP A 92 -5.28 -6.92 2.74
C ASP A 92 -5.21 -6.76 4.27
N LEU A 93 -6.05 -7.49 5.01
CA LEU A 93 -6.00 -7.47 6.47
C LEU A 93 -4.83 -8.28 7.03
N HIS A 94 -4.46 -9.39 6.37
CA HIS A 94 -3.35 -10.25 6.80
C HIS A 94 -3.42 -10.60 8.29
N LEU A 95 -4.56 -11.09 8.74
CA LEU A 95 -4.85 -11.46 10.12
C LEU A 95 -4.77 -10.31 11.14
N ARG A 96 -4.63 -9.07 10.69
CA ARG A 96 -4.58 -7.91 11.59
C ARG A 96 -5.92 -7.69 12.27
N GLU A 97 -5.86 -7.37 13.56
CA GLU A 97 -7.01 -6.99 14.35
C GLU A 97 -6.94 -5.51 14.75
N TYR A 98 -8.10 -4.87 14.76
CA TYR A 98 -8.31 -3.52 15.27
C TYR A 98 -9.28 -3.55 16.46
N GLY A 99 -8.72 -3.40 17.65
CA GLY A 99 -9.40 -3.73 18.89
C GLY A 99 -9.45 -5.25 19.13
N GLN A 100 -9.94 -5.64 20.30
CA GLN A 100 -10.11 -7.07 20.60
C GLN A 100 -11.24 -7.66 19.72
N ASP A 101 -10.95 -8.74 18.98
CA ASP A 101 -11.89 -9.36 18.03
C ASP A 101 -12.45 -8.35 17.02
N ASN A 102 -11.60 -7.44 16.56
CA ASN A 102 -11.94 -6.39 15.59
C ASN A 102 -13.02 -5.40 16.03
N CYS A 103 -13.33 -5.29 17.33
CA CYS A 103 -14.46 -4.48 17.82
C CYS A 103 -14.39 -3.02 17.36
N ASP A 104 -13.20 -2.42 17.25
CA ASP A 104 -13.04 -1.02 16.83
C ASP A 104 -13.38 -0.88 15.33
N LEU A 105 -12.88 -1.79 14.49
CA LEU A 105 -13.16 -1.78 13.05
C LEU A 105 -14.66 -2.03 12.78
N VAL A 106 -15.25 -3.00 13.45
CA VAL A 106 -16.68 -3.32 13.31
C VAL A 106 -17.56 -2.14 13.75
N GLN A 107 -17.22 -1.48 14.87
CA GLN A 107 -17.94 -0.31 15.33
C GLN A 107 -17.86 0.86 14.35
N ASP A 108 -16.67 1.11 13.79
CA ASP A 108 -16.49 2.16 12.80
C ASP A 108 -17.29 1.87 11.53
N ILE A 109 -17.22 0.63 11.01
CA ILE A 109 -18.01 0.21 9.84
C ILE A 109 -19.52 0.32 10.11
N HIS A 110 -19.98 -0.11 11.27
CA HIS A 110 -21.39 0.04 11.66
C HIS A 110 -21.82 1.52 11.66
N SER A 111 -20.97 2.42 12.17
CA SER A 111 -21.26 3.86 12.21
C SER A 111 -21.32 4.51 10.83
N LEU A 112 -20.62 3.94 9.83
CA LEU A 112 -20.67 4.37 8.43
C LEU A 112 -22.00 4.01 7.76
N ALA A 113 -22.78 3.08 8.33
CA ALA A 113 -24.06 2.59 7.80
C ALA A 113 -23.98 2.19 6.32
N PRO A 114 -23.11 1.25 5.94
CA PRO A 114 -22.97 0.80 4.56
C PRO A 114 -24.23 0.05 4.10
N ASP A 115 -24.52 0.18 2.82
CA ASP A 115 -25.56 -0.63 2.17
C ASP A 115 -25.00 -2.00 1.72
N LEU A 116 -23.67 -2.07 1.52
CA LEU A 116 -22.96 -3.26 1.08
C LEU A 116 -21.51 -3.22 1.58
N ILE A 117 -20.97 -4.36 1.93
CA ILE A 117 -19.58 -4.54 2.33
C ILE A 117 -18.89 -5.45 1.32
N LEU A 118 -17.76 -4.98 0.75
CA LEU A 118 -16.99 -5.73 -0.22
C LEU A 118 -15.61 -6.09 0.32
N LEU A 119 -15.18 -7.34 0.07
CA LEU A 119 -13.88 -7.85 0.49
C LEU A 119 -13.00 -8.06 -0.75
N GLY A 120 -11.80 -7.48 -0.72
CA GLY A 120 -10.87 -7.49 -1.84
C GLY A 120 -9.81 -8.59 -1.80
N GLY A 121 -9.91 -9.53 -0.85
CA GLY A 121 -8.92 -10.60 -0.66
C GLY A 121 -7.81 -10.25 0.32
N ASP A 122 -6.90 -11.19 0.54
CA ASP A 122 -5.79 -11.14 1.48
C ASP A 122 -6.23 -10.77 2.91
N LEU A 123 -7.33 -11.40 3.36
CA LEU A 123 -7.77 -11.32 4.75
C LEU A 123 -6.86 -12.15 5.66
N VAL A 124 -6.31 -13.23 5.13
CA VAL A 124 -5.39 -14.15 5.80
C VAL A 124 -3.97 -14.00 5.27
N THR A 125 -3.00 -14.67 5.90
CA THR A 125 -1.61 -14.70 5.45
C THR A 125 -1.15 -16.13 5.27
N TYR A 126 -0.68 -16.47 4.08
CA TYR A 126 -0.05 -17.75 3.81
C TYR A 126 1.23 -17.90 4.65
N GLY A 127 1.45 -19.11 5.19
CA GLY A 127 2.64 -19.46 5.97
C GLY A 127 2.60 -19.09 7.45
N GLU A 128 1.61 -18.33 7.93
CA GLU A 128 1.41 -18.05 9.37
C GLU A 128 0.52 -19.09 10.09
N GLY A 129 0.25 -20.20 9.43
CA GLY A 129 -0.60 -21.29 9.93
C GLY A 129 -2.06 -21.11 9.51
N SER A 130 -2.85 -22.17 9.73
CA SER A 130 -4.25 -22.24 9.29
C SER A 130 -5.24 -21.67 10.33
N ASN A 131 -4.79 -20.90 11.31
CA ASN A 131 -5.68 -20.28 12.28
C ASN A 131 -6.06 -18.86 11.85
N TYR A 132 -7.18 -18.74 11.18
CA TYR A 132 -7.79 -17.49 10.75
C TYR A 132 -9.20 -17.28 11.35
N ASP A 133 -9.46 -17.87 12.53
CA ASP A 133 -10.75 -17.79 13.21
C ASP A 133 -11.15 -16.33 13.50
N ASN A 134 -10.17 -15.45 13.76
CA ASN A 134 -10.41 -14.02 13.94
C ASN A 134 -10.98 -13.34 12.69
N MET A 135 -10.57 -13.77 11.48
CA MET A 135 -11.11 -13.24 10.22
C MET A 135 -12.49 -13.80 9.93
N LEU A 136 -12.76 -15.05 10.27
CA LEU A 136 -14.11 -15.62 10.18
C LEU A 136 -15.06 -14.93 11.17
N SER A 137 -14.59 -14.63 12.39
CA SER A 137 -15.35 -13.84 13.38
C SER A 137 -15.66 -12.45 12.82
N LEU A 138 -14.66 -11.74 12.26
CA LEU A 138 -14.87 -10.45 11.63
C LEU A 138 -15.94 -10.53 10.51
N CYS A 139 -15.81 -11.49 9.60
CA CYS A 139 -16.78 -11.68 8.51
C CYS A 139 -18.21 -11.88 9.04
N SER A 140 -18.37 -12.68 10.10
CA SER A 140 -19.68 -12.89 10.72
C SER A 140 -20.25 -11.60 11.32
N GLN A 141 -19.42 -10.80 12.01
CA GLN A 141 -19.83 -9.51 12.57
C GLN A 141 -20.20 -8.50 11.47
N LEU A 142 -19.42 -8.46 10.36
CA LEU A 142 -19.72 -7.60 9.22
C LEU A 142 -21.05 -7.96 8.55
N ASN A 143 -21.35 -9.26 8.45
CA ASN A 143 -22.60 -9.74 7.87
C ASN A 143 -23.85 -9.38 8.70
N GLU A 144 -23.68 -9.04 9.98
CA GLU A 144 -24.75 -8.48 10.81
C GLU A 144 -25.05 -7.00 10.49
N ILE A 145 -24.11 -6.29 9.84
CA ILE A 145 -24.24 -4.87 9.49
C ILE A 145 -24.88 -4.71 8.11
N ALA A 146 -24.33 -5.39 7.10
CA ALA A 146 -24.79 -5.33 5.70
C ALA A 146 -24.40 -6.62 4.98
N PRO A 147 -24.99 -6.92 3.79
CA PRO A 147 -24.54 -8.04 2.97
C PRO A 147 -23.04 -7.96 2.68
N VAL A 148 -22.33 -9.09 2.80
CA VAL A 148 -20.89 -9.19 2.57
C VAL A 148 -20.61 -10.04 1.33
N CYS A 149 -19.85 -9.50 0.40
CA CYS A 149 -19.43 -10.16 -0.83
C CYS A 149 -17.95 -9.89 -1.10
N GLY A 150 -17.23 -10.82 -1.71
CA GLY A 150 -15.81 -10.58 -1.96
C GLY A 150 -15.14 -11.59 -2.87
N VAL A 151 -13.88 -11.31 -3.17
CA VAL A 151 -12.96 -12.18 -3.91
C VAL A 151 -11.86 -12.67 -2.98
N LEU A 152 -11.14 -13.70 -3.41
CA LEU A 152 -9.93 -14.16 -2.75
C LEU A 152 -8.72 -13.35 -3.24
N GLY A 153 -7.71 -13.23 -2.39
CA GLY A 153 -6.40 -12.73 -2.76
C GLY A 153 -5.41 -13.89 -2.97
N ASN A 154 -4.18 -13.54 -3.30
CA ASN A 154 -3.16 -14.54 -3.55
C ASN A 154 -2.81 -15.37 -2.30
N HIS A 155 -2.93 -14.82 -1.11
CA HIS A 155 -2.69 -15.58 0.13
C HIS A 155 -3.77 -16.61 0.40
N GLU A 156 -5.03 -16.33 0.11
CA GLU A 156 -6.10 -17.33 0.17
C GLU A 156 -5.92 -18.40 -0.91
N ASP A 157 -5.53 -18.02 -2.12
CA ASP A 157 -5.26 -18.96 -3.21
C ASP A 157 -4.09 -19.89 -2.87
N GLU A 158 -3.02 -19.38 -2.26
CA GLU A 158 -1.89 -20.20 -1.80
C GLU A 158 -2.32 -21.19 -0.72
N LEU A 159 -3.14 -20.78 0.26
CA LEU A 159 -3.70 -21.71 1.27
C LEU A 159 -4.58 -22.78 0.63
N TYR A 160 -5.42 -22.40 -0.31
CA TYR A 160 -6.32 -23.33 -1.00
C TYR A 160 -5.59 -24.34 -1.87
N PHE A 161 -4.63 -23.90 -2.69
CA PHE A 161 -3.94 -24.75 -3.67
C PHE A 161 -2.69 -25.43 -3.13
N LEU A 162 -1.89 -24.75 -2.30
CA LEU A 162 -0.59 -25.27 -1.84
C LEU A 162 -0.72 -26.02 -0.52
N ASP A 163 -1.46 -25.48 0.44
CA ASP A 163 -1.68 -26.13 1.73
C ASP A 163 -2.89 -27.09 1.70
N GLY A 164 -3.68 -27.05 0.62
CA GLY A 164 -4.81 -27.95 0.42
C GLY A 164 -6.00 -27.66 1.34
N ASP A 165 -6.14 -26.42 1.85
CA ASP A 165 -7.32 -26.02 2.63
C ASP A 165 -8.55 -25.82 1.75
N GLN A 166 -9.06 -26.93 1.22
CA GLN A 166 -10.25 -26.96 0.34
C GLN A 166 -11.51 -26.42 1.04
N ALA A 167 -11.50 -26.37 2.38
CA ALA A 167 -12.64 -25.86 3.16
C ALA A 167 -12.59 -24.35 3.38
N LEU A 168 -11.54 -23.65 2.93
CA LEU A 168 -11.37 -22.20 3.12
C LEU A 168 -12.62 -21.42 2.65
N VAL A 169 -13.04 -21.64 1.42
CA VAL A 169 -14.22 -20.98 0.83
C VAL A 169 -15.51 -21.32 1.59
N GLU A 170 -15.66 -22.59 2.00
CA GLU A 170 -16.81 -23.03 2.78
C GLU A 170 -16.85 -22.35 4.15
N LYS A 171 -15.69 -22.15 4.81
CA LYS A 171 -15.60 -21.47 6.11
C LYS A 171 -15.99 -20.00 5.98
N PHE A 172 -15.49 -19.27 4.97
CA PHE A 172 -15.91 -17.88 4.72
C PHE A 172 -17.41 -17.80 4.37
N THR A 173 -17.90 -18.73 3.57
CA THR A 173 -19.33 -18.79 3.24
C THR A 173 -20.19 -19.07 4.50
N ALA A 174 -19.74 -19.94 5.38
CA ALA A 174 -20.41 -20.20 6.67
C ALA A 174 -20.38 -18.98 7.60
N ALA A 175 -19.37 -18.11 7.47
CA ALA A 175 -19.30 -16.81 8.17
C ALA A 175 -20.16 -15.71 7.51
N GLY A 176 -20.93 -16.03 6.47
CA GLY A 176 -21.87 -15.11 5.82
C GLY A 176 -21.34 -14.36 4.62
N VAL A 177 -20.14 -14.69 4.13
CA VAL A 177 -19.55 -14.03 2.96
C VAL A 177 -19.94 -14.73 1.66
N THR A 178 -20.43 -14.00 0.67
CA THR A 178 -20.57 -14.50 -0.69
C THR A 178 -19.22 -14.37 -1.40
N ILE A 179 -18.47 -15.47 -1.50
CA ILE A 179 -17.18 -15.51 -2.21
C ILE A 179 -17.42 -15.71 -3.70
N LEU A 180 -16.86 -14.81 -4.52
CA LEU A 180 -16.98 -14.84 -5.98
C LEU A 180 -15.66 -15.35 -6.59
N ARG A 181 -15.76 -16.43 -7.34
CA ARG A 181 -14.65 -17.06 -8.08
C ARG A 181 -15.06 -17.15 -9.55
N ASN A 182 -14.77 -16.10 -10.32
CA ASN A 182 -15.29 -15.90 -11.67
C ASN A 182 -16.83 -16.03 -11.69
N GLN A 183 -17.48 -15.29 -10.84
CA GLN A 183 -18.92 -15.32 -10.62
C GLN A 183 -19.50 -13.92 -10.45
N GLU A 184 -20.80 -13.80 -10.72
CA GLU A 184 -21.61 -12.61 -10.47
C GLU A 184 -22.51 -12.82 -9.26
N ALA A 185 -22.60 -11.82 -8.39
CA ALA A 185 -23.67 -11.68 -7.40
C ALA A 185 -24.47 -10.43 -7.67
N ARG A 186 -25.77 -10.48 -7.36
CA ARG A 186 -26.68 -9.34 -7.54
C ARG A 186 -27.36 -9.00 -6.21
N TYR A 187 -27.35 -7.72 -5.88
CA TYR A 187 -27.98 -7.19 -4.69
C TYR A 187 -28.98 -6.09 -5.07
N THR A 188 -30.14 -6.08 -4.43
CA THR A 188 -31.05 -4.95 -4.52
C THR A 188 -30.82 -4.03 -3.34
N VAL A 189 -30.33 -2.83 -3.62
CA VAL A 189 -30.01 -1.80 -2.64
C VAL A 189 -30.84 -0.56 -2.95
N ARG A 190 -31.77 -0.19 -2.05
CA ARG A 190 -32.62 0.99 -2.23
C ARG A 190 -33.25 1.10 -3.64
N ASP A 191 -33.84 0.00 -4.10
CA ASP A 191 -34.47 -0.14 -5.42
C ASP A 191 -33.50 -0.17 -6.62
N ASN A 192 -32.19 -0.10 -6.42
CA ASN A 192 -31.20 -0.29 -7.47
C ASN A 192 -30.72 -1.74 -7.52
N VAL A 193 -30.52 -2.27 -8.70
CA VAL A 193 -29.89 -3.58 -8.93
C VAL A 193 -28.39 -3.38 -9.09
N ILE A 194 -27.61 -3.86 -8.12
CA ILE A 194 -26.16 -3.80 -8.13
C ILE A 194 -25.62 -5.17 -8.55
N SER A 195 -24.91 -5.22 -9.68
CA SER A 195 -24.19 -6.38 -10.20
C SER A 195 -22.75 -6.31 -9.70
N ILE A 196 -22.27 -7.36 -9.03
CA ILE A 196 -20.90 -7.48 -8.56
C ILE A 196 -20.23 -8.62 -9.27
N LEU A 197 -19.21 -8.32 -10.03
CA LEU A 197 -18.37 -9.30 -10.72
C LEU A 197 -17.14 -9.56 -9.87
N GLY A 198 -16.89 -10.81 -9.51
CA GLY A 198 -15.65 -11.22 -8.85
C GLY A 198 -14.76 -11.99 -9.80
N VAL A 199 -13.57 -11.46 -10.07
CA VAL A 199 -12.56 -12.05 -10.96
C VAL A 199 -11.47 -12.67 -10.10
N GLU A 200 -11.19 -13.94 -10.36
CA GLU A 200 -10.22 -14.77 -9.61
C GLU A 200 -8.85 -14.79 -10.29
N GLY A 201 -7.80 -15.00 -9.49
CA GLY A 201 -6.45 -15.23 -9.94
C GLY A 201 -5.65 -13.96 -10.22
N SER A 202 -4.58 -14.13 -10.97
CA SER A 202 -3.68 -13.06 -11.42
C SER A 202 -3.96 -12.65 -12.87
N PRO A 203 -3.49 -11.48 -13.35
CA PRO A 203 -3.64 -11.08 -14.73
C PRO A 203 -3.12 -12.11 -15.74
N GLU A 204 -2.01 -12.79 -15.43
CA GLU A 204 -1.41 -13.83 -16.28
C GLU A 204 -2.34 -15.04 -16.46
N ASP A 205 -3.23 -15.25 -15.51
CA ASP A 205 -4.16 -16.39 -15.49
C ASP A 205 -5.48 -16.10 -16.16
N PHE A 206 -5.71 -14.87 -16.63
CA PHE A 206 -6.99 -14.42 -17.19
C PHE A 206 -7.60 -15.38 -18.21
N TYR A 207 -6.79 -15.90 -19.13
CA TYR A 207 -7.22 -16.84 -20.17
C TYR A 207 -7.20 -18.29 -19.72
N ASN A 208 -6.46 -18.62 -18.66
CA ASN A 208 -6.22 -20.01 -18.28
C ASN A 208 -7.23 -20.56 -17.27
N TYR A 209 -7.75 -19.71 -16.38
CA TYR A 209 -8.62 -20.14 -15.28
C TYR A 209 -10.09 -19.70 -15.41
N GLY A 210 -10.50 -19.32 -16.61
CA GLY A 210 -11.91 -19.09 -16.92
C GLY A 210 -12.40 -17.66 -16.70
N ALA A 211 -11.55 -16.74 -16.23
CA ALA A 211 -11.92 -15.34 -16.02
C ALA A 211 -12.40 -14.67 -17.31
N SER A 212 -11.69 -14.87 -18.44
CA SER A 212 -12.12 -14.35 -19.75
C SER A 212 -13.47 -14.91 -20.18
N THR A 213 -13.69 -16.22 -20.03
CA THR A 213 -14.97 -16.86 -20.37
C THR A 213 -16.11 -16.30 -19.51
N PHE A 214 -15.86 -16.08 -18.21
CA PHE A 214 -16.82 -15.48 -17.31
C PHE A 214 -17.14 -14.03 -17.74
N MET A 215 -16.14 -13.21 -17.97
CA MET A 215 -16.32 -11.81 -18.37
C MET A 215 -17.07 -11.70 -19.72
N ASP A 216 -16.75 -12.55 -20.68
CA ASP A 216 -17.46 -12.62 -21.97
C ASP A 216 -18.94 -13.02 -21.79
N SER A 217 -19.25 -13.85 -20.79
CA SER A 217 -20.62 -14.31 -20.52
C SER A 217 -21.49 -13.24 -19.86
N VAL A 218 -20.90 -12.33 -19.08
CA VAL A 218 -21.63 -11.26 -18.37
C VAL A 218 -21.69 -9.96 -19.16
N GLU A 219 -20.80 -9.75 -20.14
CA GLU A 219 -20.74 -8.52 -20.93
C GLU A 219 -22.06 -8.16 -21.63
N PRO A 220 -22.81 -9.10 -22.23
CA PRO A 220 -24.08 -8.78 -22.88
C PRO A 220 -25.21 -8.38 -21.95
N GLN A 221 -25.05 -8.59 -20.64
CA GLN A 221 -26.10 -8.34 -19.65
C GLN A 221 -26.17 -6.83 -19.34
N THR A 222 -27.39 -6.27 -19.33
CA THR A 222 -27.63 -4.82 -19.10
C THR A 222 -28.71 -4.56 -18.06
N ASP A 223 -29.22 -5.59 -17.39
CA ASP A 223 -30.30 -5.55 -16.41
C ASP A 223 -29.79 -5.24 -15.00
N TYR A 224 -28.96 -4.18 -14.89
CA TYR A 224 -28.42 -3.65 -13.66
C TYR A 224 -28.37 -2.11 -13.72
N ASP A 225 -28.38 -1.48 -12.53
CA ASP A 225 -28.23 -0.03 -12.37
C ASP A 225 -26.78 0.38 -12.07
N LEU A 226 -25.99 -0.51 -11.48
CA LEU A 226 -24.57 -0.35 -11.21
C LEU A 226 -23.87 -1.69 -11.36
N ARG A 227 -22.72 -1.71 -12.01
CA ARG A 227 -21.84 -2.88 -12.03
C ARG A 227 -20.50 -2.54 -11.40
N ILE A 228 -20.12 -3.33 -10.39
CA ILE A 228 -18.84 -3.26 -9.70
C ILE A 228 -18.03 -4.49 -10.09
N CYS A 229 -16.77 -4.29 -10.47
CA CYS A 229 -15.82 -5.36 -10.75
C CYS A 229 -14.78 -5.44 -9.63
N LEU A 230 -14.67 -6.61 -8.98
CA LEU A 230 -13.68 -6.91 -7.96
C LEU A 230 -12.59 -7.79 -8.55
N ALA A 231 -11.34 -7.36 -8.40
CA ALA A 231 -10.16 -8.20 -8.62
C ALA A 231 -9.13 -7.81 -7.57
N HIS A 232 -8.43 -8.79 -6.99
CA HIS A 232 -7.45 -8.50 -5.92
C HIS A 232 -6.30 -7.65 -6.44
N VAL A 233 -5.72 -8.01 -7.58
CA VAL A 233 -4.55 -7.38 -8.19
C VAL A 233 -4.96 -6.22 -9.09
N PRO A 234 -4.49 -4.97 -8.89
CA PRO A 234 -4.97 -3.81 -9.62
C PRO A 234 -4.55 -3.77 -11.11
N THR A 235 -3.40 -4.36 -11.48
CA THR A 235 -2.94 -4.42 -12.87
C THR A 235 -3.88 -5.24 -13.77
N TYR A 236 -4.73 -6.07 -13.19
CA TYR A 236 -5.78 -6.78 -13.89
C TYR A 236 -6.70 -5.85 -14.71
N PHE A 237 -6.95 -4.65 -14.19
CA PHE A 237 -7.86 -3.69 -14.81
C PHE A 237 -7.31 -3.13 -16.12
N PRO A 238 -6.13 -2.49 -16.18
CA PRO A 238 -5.60 -1.98 -17.45
C PRO A 238 -5.14 -3.08 -18.41
N GLU A 239 -4.81 -4.27 -17.92
CA GLU A 239 -4.35 -5.35 -18.81
C GLU A 239 -5.51 -6.08 -19.49
N HIS A 240 -6.64 -6.29 -18.81
CA HIS A 240 -7.72 -7.12 -19.29
C HIS A 240 -9.12 -6.53 -19.09
N LEU A 241 -9.43 -6.06 -17.87
CA LEU A 241 -10.81 -5.78 -17.46
C LEU A 241 -11.37 -4.50 -18.06
N GLU A 242 -10.55 -3.51 -18.40
CA GLU A 242 -11.04 -2.28 -19.05
C GLU A 242 -11.66 -2.50 -20.46
N ASN A 243 -11.57 -3.71 -20.99
CA ASN A 243 -12.25 -4.09 -22.21
C ASN A 243 -13.74 -4.48 -22.00
N TYR A 244 -14.19 -4.53 -20.74
CA TYR A 244 -15.55 -4.92 -20.35
C TYR A 244 -16.31 -3.77 -19.70
N SER A 245 -17.64 -3.91 -19.66
CA SER A 245 -18.54 -2.86 -19.16
C SER A 245 -18.77 -2.98 -17.67
N PHE A 246 -18.29 -2.02 -16.90
CA PHE A 246 -18.59 -1.78 -15.48
C PHE A 246 -18.36 -0.29 -15.16
N GLU A 247 -18.89 0.19 -14.05
CA GLU A 247 -18.75 1.59 -13.63
C GLU A 247 -17.65 1.78 -12.57
N LEU A 248 -17.41 0.76 -11.73
CA LEU A 248 -16.46 0.80 -10.61
C LEU A 248 -15.62 -0.46 -10.57
N GLY A 249 -14.29 -0.31 -10.56
CA GLY A 249 -13.33 -1.35 -10.24
C GLY A 249 -12.80 -1.17 -8.82
N LEU A 250 -12.61 -2.26 -8.08
CA LEU A 250 -12.02 -2.27 -6.75
C LEU A 250 -10.89 -3.28 -6.67
N ALA A 251 -9.75 -2.87 -6.12
CA ALA A 251 -8.57 -3.72 -5.93
C ALA A 251 -7.79 -3.37 -4.66
N GLY A 252 -6.90 -4.27 -4.24
CA GLY A 252 -5.97 -4.14 -3.13
C GLY A 252 -4.53 -4.46 -3.51
N HIS A 253 -3.94 -5.47 -2.83
CA HIS A 253 -2.67 -6.13 -3.13
C HIS A 253 -1.39 -5.28 -2.98
N THR A 254 -1.38 -4.03 -3.40
CA THR A 254 -0.16 -3.20 -3.47
C THR A 254 0.22 -2.54 -2.14
N HIS A 255 -0.63 -2.69 -1.13
CA HIS A 255 -0.42 -2.11 0.22
C HIS A 255 -0.08 -0.62 0.22
N GLY A 256 -0.59 0.13 -0.75
CA GLY A 256 -0.28 1.55 -0.89
C GLY A 256 1.16 1.84 -1.30
N GLY A 257 1.91 0.84 -1.78
CA GLY A 257 3.32 0.94 -2.13
C GLY A 257 4.23 1.03 -0.90
N ILE A 258 3.92 0.26 0.15
CA ILE A 258 4.65 0.03 1.42
C ILE A 258 5.25 1.30 2.04
N VAL A 259 6.18 1.97 1.33
CA VAL A 259 6.81 3.23 1.71
C VAL A 259 6.32 4.34 0.79
N ARG A 260 5.77 5.40 1.38
CA ARG A 260 5.31 6.58 0.62
C ARG A 260 6.19 7.80 0.95
N LEU A 261 6.67 8.46 -0.09
CA LEU A 261 7.45 9.69 0.07
C LEU A 261 6.56 10.91 -0.11
N PRO A 262 6.70 11.93 0.76
CA PRO A 262 5.94 13.17 0.61
C PRO A 262 6.14 13.76 -0.80
N LYS A 263 5.04 14.12 -1.48
CA LYS A 263 5.00 14.71 -2.84
C LYS A 263 5.42 13.79 -4.00
N ILE A 264 6.05 12.65 -3.72
CA ILE A 264 6.45 11.67 -4.75
C ILE A 264 5.38 10.58 -4.84
N GLY A 265 4.87 10.13 -3.70
CA GLY A 265 3.89 9.05 -3.63
C GLY A 265 4.52 7.72 -3.24
N PRO A 266 3.95 6.59 -3.72
CA PRO A 266 4.43 5.25 -3.43
C PRO A 266 5.81 5.03 -4.00
N LEU A 267 6.68 4.35 -3.24
CA LEU A 267 8.05 4.09 -3.64
C LEU A 267 8.24 2.69 -4.23
N TYR A 268 7.53 1.71 -3.67
CA TYR A 268 7.71 0.31 -4.06
C TYR A 268 6.47 -0.52 -3.74
N SER A 269 6.02 -1.34 -4.68
CA SER A 269 5.07 -2.43 -4.45
C SER A 269 5.71 -3.78 -4.83
N ALA A 270 5.17 -4.88 -4.30
CA ALA A 270 5.67 -6.21 -4.62
C ALA A 270 5.38 -6.58 -6.09
N GLU A 271 4.25 -6.12 -6.61
CA GLU A 271 3.77 -6.39 -7.96
C GLU A 271 4.53 -5.56 -9.01
N GLU A 272 4.48 -4.25 -8.91
CA GLU A 272 4.98 -3.34 -9.94
C GLU A 272 6.44 -2.89 -9.71
N GLY A 273 7.05 -3.22 -8.56
CA GLY A 273 8.40 -2.79 -8.21
C GLY A 273 8.48 -1.33 -7.77
N PHE A 274 9.48 -0.57 -8.29
CA PHE A 274 9.70 0.82 -7.91
C PHE A 274 8.80 1.78 -8.66
N LEU A 275 8.22 2.75 -7.90
CA LEU A 275 7.31 3.79 -8.39
C LEU A 275 6.08 3.19 -9.09
N PRO A 276 5.32 2.34 -8.38
CA PRO A 276 4.17 1.66 -8.96
C PRO A 276 3.08 2.66 -9.40
N ASP A 277 2.43 2.34 -10.52
CA ASP A 277 1.36 3.15 -11.07
C ASP A 277 0.06 3.00 -10.28
N TYR A 278 -0.23 1.80 -9.75
CA TYR A 278 -1.49 1.46 -9.07
C TYR A 278 -1.25 1.09 -7.59
N ALA A 279 -0.94 2.06 -6.76
CA ALA A 279 -0.62 1.80 -5.35
C ALA A 279 -1.49 2.57 -4.33
N GLY A 280 -2.71 2.86 -4.69
CA GLY A 280 -3.68 3.48 -3.78
C GLY A 280 -4.24 4.80 -4.29
N GLY A 281 -5.56 4.94 -4.19
CA GLY A 281 -6.32 6.07 -4.68
C GLY A 281 -7.25 5.71 -5.84
N SER A 282 -7.68 6.73 -6.58
CA SER A 282 -8.65 6.59 -7.67
C SER A 282 -8.01 6.84 -9.03
N TYR A 283 -8.31 5.99 -10.01
CA TYR A 283 -7.77 6.01 -11.38
C TYR A 283 -8.91 5.91 -12.39
N GLY A 284 -8.77 6.60 -13.52
CA GLY A 284 -9.69 6.46 -14.66
C GLY A 284 -9.22 5.35 -15.60
N LEU A 285 -10.12 4.47 -16.01
CA LEU A 285 -9.86 3.40 -16.98
C LEU A 285 -10.32 3.79 -18.39
N ALA A 286 -9.85 3.07 -19.42
CA ALA A 286 -10.18 3.35 -20.83
C ALA A 286 -11.67 3.16 -21.14
N ASN A 287 -12.39 2.29 -20.42
CA ASN A 287 -13.84 2.09 -20.53
C ASN A 287 -14.67 3.18 -19.81
N ASN A 288 -14.04 4.25 -19.30
CA ASN A 288 -14.60 5.32 -18.47
C ASN A 288 -15.04 4.87 -17.06
N ALA A 289 -14.69 3.68 -16.63
CA ALA A 289 -14.88 3.26 -15.24
C ALA A 289 -13.87 3.95 -14.32
N THR A 290 -14.22 4.02 -13.05
CA THR A 290 -13.31 4.42 -11.98
C THR A 290 -12.73 3.17 -11.32
N LEU A 291 -11.41 3.06 -11.26
CA LEU A 291 -10.73 2.06 -10.44
C LEU A 291 -10.33 2.71 -9.10
N ILE A 292 -10.70 2.10 -8.00
CA ILE A 292 -10.20 2.45 -6.66
C ILE A 292 -9.28 1.33 -6.20
N VAL A 293 -8.04 1.69 -5.89
CA VAL A 293 -7.07 0.79 -5.29
C VAL A 293 -6.89 1.16 -3.83
N SER A 294 -7.26 0.26 -2.93
CA SER A 294 -7.11 0.46 -1.50
C SER A 294 -5.67 0.23 -1.06
N ARG A 295 -5.23 0.98 -0.05
CA ARG A 295 -3.94 0.71 0.60
C ARG A 295 -3.98 -0.51 1.53
N GLY A 296 -5.15 -1.10 1.73
CA GLY A 296 -5.34 -2.23 2.60
C GLY A 296 -5.18 -1.92 4.09
N LEU A 297 -5.64 -2.83 4.93
CA LEU A 297 -5.69 -2.64 6.39
C LEU A 297 -4.51 -3.29 7.13
N GLY A 298 -3.90 -4.34 6.60
CA GLY A 298 -2.79 -5.08 7.21
C GLY A 298 -1.42 -4.83 6.57
N ASP A 299 -0.45 -5.63 6.97
CA ASP A 299 0.90 -5.67 6.40
C ASP A 299 1.21 -7.11 5.96
N SER A 300 1.58 -7.33 4.70
CA SER A 300 1.94 -8.65 4.17
C SER A 300 3.42 -8.98 4.28
N SER A 301 4.25 -8.02 4.66
CA SER A 301 5.70 -8.18 4.63
C SER A 301 6.36 -7.77 5.95
N TRP A 302 7.61 -8.23 6.14
CA TRP A 302 8.46 -7.78 7.24
C TRP A 302 8.87 -6.30 7.13
N VAL A 303 8.69 -5.68 5.94
CA VAL A 303 8.94 -4.25 5.74
C VAL A 303 7.74 -3.46 6.26
N PRO A 304 7.93 -2.62 7.29
CA PRO A 304 6.82 -1.88 7.86
C PRO A 304 6.35 -0.76 6.91
N ARG A 305 5.08 -0.41 7.00
CA ARG A 305 4.55 0.78 6.32
C ARG A 305 5.22 2.05 6.87
N ILE A 306 5.76 2.87 5.97
CA ILE A 306 6.36 4.17 6.32
C ILE A 306 5.60 5.26 5.59
N ASN A 307 5.06 6.22 6.36
CA ASN A 307 4.24 7.32 5.86
C ASN A 307 3.07 6.82 4.96
N ASN A 308 2.51 5.67 5.32
CA ASN A 308 1.53 4.92 4.58
C ASN A 308 0.52 4.30 5.56
N VAL A 309 -0.43 5.12 6.01
CA VAL A 309 -1.47 4.70 6.96
C VAL A 309 -2.39 3.69 6.29
N PRO A 310 -2.72 2.55 6.93
CA PRO A 310 -3.73 1.62 6.46
C PRO A 310 -5.07 2.30 6.15
N GLU A 311 -5.84 1.73 5.26
CA GLU A 311 -7.04 2.34 4.70
C GLU A 311 -8.26 1.44 4.79
N LEU A 312 -9.35 2.02 5.31
CA LEU A 312 -10.71 1.53 5.12
C LEU A 312 -11.35 2.39 4.03
N SER A 313 -11.62 1.82 2.86
CA SER A 313 -12.18 2.58 1.74
C SER A 313 -13.71 2.68 1.87
N VAL A 314 -14.23 3.89 1.81
CA VAL A 314 -15.68 4.19 1.86
C VAL A 314 -16.07 4.83 0.53
N ILE A 315 -16.96 4.20 -0.20
CA ILE A 315 -17.35 4.63 -1.53
C ILE A 315 -18.81 5.07 -1.52
N ASP A 316 -19.03 6.35 -1.69
CA ASP A 316 -20.37 6.92 -1.88
C ASP A 316 -20.66 6.99 -3.38
N ILE A 317 -21.75 6.35 -3.81
CA ILE A 317 -22.12 6.23 -5.22
C ILE A 317 -23.49 6.91 -5.40
N ASP A 318 -23.58 7.90 -6.29
CA ASP A 318 -24.77 8.72 -6.55
C ASP A 318 -25.03 8.95 -8.04
#